data_c2cf5c50dd0187329431068282cd56c8
#
_entry.id   c2cf5c50dd0187329431068282cd56c8
#
_cell.length_a   1.000
_cell.length_b   1.000
_cell.length_c   1.000
_cell.angle_alpha   90.00
_cell.angle_beta   90.00
_cell.angle_gamma   90.00
#
_symmetry.space_group_name_H-M   'P 1'
#
loop_
_entity.id
_entity.type
_entity.pdbx_description
1 polymer ?
#
loop_
_entity_poly.entity_id
_entity_poly.type
_entity_poly.pdbx_seq_one_letter_code
_entity_poly.pdbx_strand_id
1 'polypeptide(L)'
;GIAVPLTVWLMQRYGVVRTFVVSVLAFTAASFLCGVAWSLPSLVIFRVLQGAVSGPMIPGSQALLLSVFPPQRRGTALAIWSMTTLIAPIAGPVLGGYISDNWSWPWIFFINLPVGVVSALVCSRFLKGRETPTRRLPIDAVGVGILVVWVGALQIMLDKGKDLDWFTSPAIVTLAVVSVVGFIAWLIWELTDRHPIVELGLFARRHF
;
A
#
# COMPACT_ATOMS: atom_id res chain seq x y z
N GLY A 1 -4.12 -1.47 2.57
CA GLY A 1 -3.93 -2.91 2.83
C GLY A 1 -3.91 -3.74 1.55
N ILE A 2 -4.96 -3.68 0.71
CA ILE A 2 -5.18 -4.59 -0.44
C ILE A 2 -4.07 -4.54 -1.52
N ALA A 3 -3.46 -3.39 -1.75
CA ALA A 3 -2.43 -3.21 -2.78
C ALA A 3 -1.06 -3.79 -2.42
N VAL A 4 -0.83 -4.15 -1.16
CA VAL A 4 0.48 -4.64 -0.69
C VAL A 4 0.87 -6.00 -1.29
N PRO A 5 -0.01 -7.02 -1.36
CA PRO A 5 0.32 -8.29 -2.00
C PRO A 5 0.67 -8.16 -3.49
N LEU A 6 -0.03 -7.27 -4.22
CA LEU A 6 0.30 -6.96 -5.62
C LEU A 6 1.68 -6.34 -5.79
N THR A 7 2.22 -5.74 -4.74
CA THR A 7 3.52 -5.07 -4.77
C THR A 7 4.65 -6.02 -5.12
N VAL A 8 4.67 -7.21 -4.53
CA VAL A 8 5.72 -8.21 -4.76
C VAL A 8 5.73 -8.61 -6.25
N TRP A 9 4.55 -8.89 -6.82
CA TRP A 9 4.42 -9.22 -8.23
C TRP A 9 4.86 -8.06 -9.14
N LEU A 10 4.45 -6.81 -8.84
CA LEU A 10 4.86 -5.62 -9.59
C LEU A 10 6.38 -5.44 -9.57
N MET A 11 7.00 -5.61 -8.41
CA MET A 11 8.45 -5.49 -8.26
C MET A 11 9.22 -6.59 -8.97
N GLN A 12 8.72 -7.82 -8.97
CA GLN A 12 9.32 -8.93 -9.71
C GLN A 12 9.17 -8.75 -11.22
N ARG A 13 8.07 -8.17 -11.69
CA ARG A 13 7.79 -7.99 -13.11
C ARG A 13 8.48 -6.78 -13.74
N TYR A 14 8.51 -5.65 -13.02
CA TYR A 14 8.99 -4.37 -13.56
C TYR A 14 10.27 -3.87 -12.89
N GLY A 15 10.70 -4.53 -11.82
CA GLY A 15 11.82 -4.12 -11.00
C GLY A 15 11.40 -3.22 -9.84
N VAL A 16 12.23 -3.19 -8.79
CA VAL A 16 11.91 -2.45 -7.56
C VAL A 16 11.99 -0.95 -7.77
N VAL A 17 13.03 -0.45 -8.44
CA VAL A 17 13.23 1.00 -8.65
C VAL A 17 12.11 1.58 -9.51
N ARG A 18 11.82 0.96 -10.66
CA ARG A 18 10.75 1.42 -11.55
C ARG A 18 9.39 1.40 -10.88
N THR A 19 9.05 0.30 -10.20
CA THR A 19 7.78 0.16 -9.48
C THR A 19 7.64 1.25 -8.43
N PHE A 20 8.69 1.49 -7.64
CA PHE A 20 8.68 2.54 -6.62
C PHE A 20 8.50 3.93 -7.22
N VAL A 21 9.30 4.31 -8.22
CA VAL A 21 9.25 5.63 -8.86
C VAL A 21 7.89 5.87 -9.52
N VAL A 22 7.37 4.89 -10.25
CA VAL A 22 6.03 5.00 -10.86
C VAL A 22 4.95 5.14 -9.81
N SER A 23 5.02 4.38 -8.72
CA SER A 23 4.04 4.49 -7.61
C SER A 23 4.10 5.85 -6.94
N VAL A 24 5.29 6.42 -6.69
CA VAL A 24 5.46 7.77 -6.14
C VAL A 24 4.87 8.82 -7.07
N LEU A 25 5.15 8.76 -8.38
CA LEU A 25 4.60 9.69 -9.36
C LEU A 25 3.08 9.56 -9.49
N ALA A 26 2.56 8.35 -9.55
CA ALA A 26 1.11 8.09 -9.60
C ALA A 26 0.40 8.56 -8.32
N PHE A 27 1.01 8.35 -7.14
CA PHE A 27 0.52 8.89 -5.87
C PHE A 27 0.52 10.41 -5.88
N THR A 28 1.57 11.06 -6.40
CA THR A 28 1.67 12.51 -6.51
C THR A 28 0.59 13.07 -7.43
N ALA A 29 0.37 12.43 -8.59
CA ALA A 29 -0.71 12.80 -9.51
C ALA A 29 -2.10 12.62 -8.88
N ALA A 30 -2.34 11.49 -8.19
CA ALA A 30 -3.59 11.26 -7.46
C ALA A 30 -3.78 12.27 -6.32
N SER A 31 -2.70 12.68 -5.64
CA SER A 31 -2.73 13.72 -4.62
C SER A 31 -3.16 15.06 -5.23
N PHE A 32 -2.63 15.44 -6.39
CA PHE A 32 -3.08 16.62 -7.11
C PHE A 32 -4.57 16.55 -7.42
N LEU A 33 -5.06 15.43 -7.95
CA LEU A 33 -6.48 15.22 -8.24
C LEU A 33 -7.36 15.35 -6.98
N CYS A 34 -6.89 14.84 -5.83
CA CYS A 34 -7.59 15.04 -4.56
C CYS A 34 -7.68 16.52 -4.18
N GLY A 35 -6.62 17.29 -4.39
CA GLY A 35 -6.58 18.72 -4.09
C GLY A 35 -7.48 19.58 -4.98
N VAL A 36 -7.77 19.15 -6.22
CA VAL A 36 -8.66 19.83 -7.16
C VAL A 36 -10.07 19.21 -7.22
N ALA A 37 -10.39 18.29 -6.30
CA ALA A 37 -11.69 17.64 -6.28
C ALA A 37 -12.84 18.66 -6.09
N TRP A 38 -13.82 18.60 -6.98
CA TRP A 38 -14.96 19.54 -7.01
C TRP A 38 -16.22 19.03 -6.30
N SER A 39 -16.22 17.76 -5.86
CA SER A 39 -17.32 17.14 -5.14
C SER A 39 -16.84 16.04 -4.22
N LEU A 40 -17.64 15.67 -3.21
CA LEU A 40 -17.34 14.56 -2.32
C LEU A 40 -17.16 13.23 -3.06
N PRO A 41 -18.02 12.84 -4.02
CA PRO A 41 -17.81 11.62 -4.81
C PRO A 41 -16.49 11.63 -5.60
N SER A 42 -16.12 12.76 -6.22
CA SER A 42 -14.84 12.86 -6.94
C SER A 42 -13.64 12.71 -6.01
N LEU A 43 -13.70 13.31 -4.83
CA LEU A 43 -12.67 13.14 -3.81
C LEU A 43 -12.54 11.69 -3.36
N VAL A 44 -13.64 10.98 -3.13
CA VAL A 44 -13.63 9.57 -2.75
C VAL A 44 -12.97 8.71 -3.84
N ILE A 45 -13.34 8.91 -5.10
CA ILE A 45 -12.73 8.19 -6.24
C ILE A 45 -11.22 8.45 -6.29
N PHE A 46 -10.78 9.70 -6.21
CA PHE A 46 -9.36 10.04 -6.25
C PHE A 46 -8.58 9.49 -5.04
N ARG A 47 -9.21 9.41 -3.87
CA ARG A 47 -8.64 8.76 -2.68
C ARG A 47 -8.50 7.24 -2.84
N VAL A 48 -9.46 6.59 -3.48
CA VAL A 48 -9.35 5.16 -3.82
C VAL A 48 -8.18 4.93 -4.78
N LEU A 49 -8.05 5.74 -5.83
CA LEU A 49 -6.91 5.69 -6.75
C LEU A 49 -5.59 5.94 -6.02
N GLN A 50 -5.51 6.97 -5.18
CA GLN A 50 -4.33 7.30 -4.38
C GLN A 50 -3.93 6.13 -3.48
N GLY A 51 -4.90 5.51 -2.81
CA GLY A 51 -4.69 4.33 -1.97
C GLY A 51 -4.22 3.10 -2.76
N ALA A 52 -4.76 2.88 -3.96
CA ALA A 52 -4.36 1.76 -4.82
C ALA A 52 -2.89 1.86 -5.27
N VAL A 53 -2.46 3.05 -5.69
CA VAL A 53 -1.08 3.27 -6.19
C VAL A 53 -0.04 3.39 -5.08
N SER A 54 -0.44 3.63 -3.83
CA SER A 54 0.47 3.75 -2.68
C SER A 54 1.00 2.40 -2.17
N GLY A 55 0.39 1.28 -2.55
CA GLY A 55 0.75 -0.06 -2.08
C GLY A 55 2.24 -0.38 -2.15
N PRO A 56 2.91 -0.16 -3.30
CA PRO A 56 4.33 -0.44 -3.45
C PRO A 56 5.28 0.50 -2.70
N MET A 57 4.82 1.63 -2.15
CA MET A 57 5.71 2.65 -1.59
C MET A 57 6.42 2.17 -0.32
N ILE A 58 5.71 1.54 0.62
CA ILE A 58 6.30 1.07 1.88
C ILE A 58 7.28 -0.08 1.64
N PRO A 59 6.87 -1.23 1.06
CA PRO A 59 7.79 -2.34 0.83
C PRO A 59 8.88 -1.99 -0.20
N GLY A 60 8.59 -1.13 -1.18
CA GLY A 60 9.56 -0.64 -2.14
C GLY A 60 10.66 0.21 -1.48
N SER A 61 10.29 1.12 -0.60
CA SER A 61 11.26 1.93 0.14
C SER A 61 12.19 1.07 1.00
N GLN A 62 11.66 0.04 1.68
CA GLN A 62 12.48 -0.91 2.45
C GLN A 62 13.42 -1.72 1.55
N ALA A 63 12.92 -2.26 0.44
CA ALA A 63 13.73 -3.02 -0.50
C ALA A 63 14.86 -2.18 -1.10
N LEU A 64 14.57 -0.93 -1.48
CA LEU A 64 15.58 0.01 -1.99
C LEU A 64 16.61 0.36 -0.92
N LEU A 65 16.17 0.63 0.31
CA LEU A 65 17.05 0.90 1.44
C LEU A 65 18.02 -0.26 1.64
N LEU A 66 17.53 -1.50 1.71
CA LEU A 66 18.35 -2.69 1.87
C LEU A 66 19.29 -2.97 0.70
N SER A 67 18.97 -2.49 -0.51
CA SER A 67 19.83 -2.59 -1.69
C SER A 67 21.01 -1.61 -1.67
N VAL A 68 20.84 -0.47 -0.99
CA VAL A 68 21.87 0.59 -0.90
C VAL A 68 22.84 0.35 0.23
N PHE A 69 22.35 -0.12 1.37
CA PHE A 69 23.18 -0.28 2.58
C PHE A 69 23.88 -1.66 2.62
N PRO A 70 25.17 -1.70 3.03
CA PRO A 70 25.88 -2.96 3.22
C PRO A 70 25.25 -3.77 4.37
N PRO A 71 25.39 -5.12 4.35
CA PRO A 71 24.72 -6.00 5.32
C PRO A 71 24.90 -5.60 6.79
N GLN A 72 26.10 -5.13 7.14
CA GLN A 72 26.45 -4.73 8.51
C GLN A 72 25.68 -3.50 9.03
N ARG A 73 25.17 -2.64 8.12
CA ARG A 73 24.45 -1.40 8.44
C ARG A 73 22.96 -1.46 8.15
N ARG A 74 22.43 -2.59 7.65
CA ARG A 74 21.01 -2.75 7.31
C ARG A 74 20.10 -2.58 8.52
N GLY A 75 20.51 -3.10 9.68
CA GLY A 75 19.75 -2.93 10.93
C GLY A 75 19.58 -1.47 11.33
N THR A 76 20.66 -0.68 11.28
CA THR A 76 20.60 0.76 11.57
C THR A 76 19.76 1.51 10.56
N ALA A 77 19.89 1.17 9.28
CA ALA A 77 19.09 1.79 8.22
C ALA A 77 17.58 1.53 8.40
N LEU A 78 17.21 0.28 8.73
CA LEU A 78 15.81 -0.09 9.02
C LEU A 78 15.30 0.59 10.30
N ALA A 79 16.14 0.74 11.33
CA ALA A 79 15.74 1.45 12.55
C ALA A 79 15.41 2.91 12.27
N ILE A 80 16.25 3.63 11.51
CA ILE A 80 16.00 5.02 11.09
C ILE A 80 14.73 5.11 10.24
N TRP A 81 14.55 4.17 9.29
CA TRP A 81 13.34 4.11 8.47
C TRP A 81 12.07 3.90 9.32
N SER A 82 12.12 2.99 10.31
CA SER A 82 11.00 2.74 11.22
C SER A 82 10.67 3.97 12.07
N MET A 83 11.68 4.69 12.58
CA MET A 83 11.48 5.93 13.31
C MET A 83 10.76 6.98 12.45
N THR A 84 11.18 7.15 11.19
CA THR A 84 10.53 8.08 10.25
C THR A 84 9.07 7.69 10.01
N THR A 85 8.78 6.39 9.89
CA THR A 85 7.43 5.88 9.69
C THR A 85 6.53 6.12 10.90
N LEU A 86 7.08 6.10 12.13
CA LEU A 86 6.34 6.37 13.36
C LEU A 86 6.04 7.87 13.56
N ILE A 87 6.93 8.75 13.10
CA ILE A 87 6.74 10.21 13.23
C ILE A 87 5.54 10.69 12.36
N ALA A 88 5.36 10.11 11.18
CA ALA A 88 4.35 10.56 10.22
C ALA A 88 2.90 10.53 10.76
N PRO A 89 2.41 9.47 11.46
CA PRO A 89 1.08 9.45 12.06
C PRO A 89 0.90 10.46 13.20
N ILE A 90 1.98 10.84 13.88
CA ILE A 90 1.95 11.83 14.97
C ILE A 90 1.93 13.24 14.39
N ALA A 91 2.82 13.52 13.43
CA ALA A 91 2.93 14.83 12.81
C ALA A 91 1.77 15.13 11.85
N GLY A 92 1.19 14.09 11.21
CA GLY A 92 0.14 14.23 10.21
C GLY A 92 -1.07 15.02 10.68
N PRO A 93 -1.76 14.62 11.77
CA PRO A 93 -2.90 15.36 12.30
C PRO A 93 -2.57 16.79 12.70
N VAL A 94 -1.39 17.03 13.28
CA VAL A 94 -0.95 18.37 13.70
C VAL A 94 -0.72 19.27 12.49
N LEU A 95 0.04 18.80 11.51
CA LEU A 95 0.30 19.56 10.28
C LEU A 95 -0.96 19.71 9.43
N GLY A 96 -1.77 18.64 9.32
CA GLY A 96 -3.02 18.67 8.57
C GLY A 96 -4.04 19.64 9.17
N GLY A 97 -4.19 19.66 10.50
CA GLY A 97 -5.02 20.64 11.21
C GLY A 97 -4.54 22.06 10.97
N TYR A 98 -3.25 22.32 11.22
CA TYR A 98 -2.66 23.64 10.98
C TYR A 98 -2.88 24.17 9.55
N ILE A 99 -2.65 23.29 8.55
CA ILE A 99 -2.84 23.65 7.13
C ILE A 99 -4.32 23.93 6.83
N SER A 100 -5.22 23.11 7.35
CA SER A 100 -6.67 23.25 7.15
C SER A 100 -7.22 24.53 7.77
N ASP A 101 -6.74 24.89 8.96
CA ASP A 101 -7.22 26.05 9.72
C ASP A 101 -6.67 27.38 9.19
N ASN A 102 -5.40 27.40 8.72
CA ASN A 102 -4.73 28.65 8.31
C ASN A 102 -4.76 28.89 6.79
N TRP A 103 -4.90 27.83 5.97
CA TRP A 103 -4.88 27.99 4.52
C TRP A 103 -6.18 27.46 3.92
N SER A 104 -6.22 26.19 3.48
CA SER A 104 -7.42 25.50 3.07
C SER A 104 -7.15 23.99 2.98
N TRP A 105 -8.19 23.17 3.12
CA TRP A 105 -8.05 21.70 3.12
C TRP A 105 -7.35 21.10 1.88
N PRO A 106 -7.45 21.64 0.64
CA PRO A 106 -6.73 21.08 -0.50
C PRO A 106 -5.20 21.12 -0.36
N TRP A 107 -4.65 22.05 0.42
CA TRP A 107 -3.22 22.13 0.64
C TRP A 107 -2.63 20.92 1.35
N ILE A 108 -3.44 20.17 2.12
CA ILE A 108 -3.04 18.87 2.70
C ILE A 108 -2.58 17.89 1.61
N PHE A 109 -3.14 18.01 0.41
CA PHE A 109 -2.75 17.20 -0.74
C PHE A 109 -1.60 17.82 -1.53
N PHE A 110 -1.62 19.12 -1.72
CA PHE A 110 -0.62 19.81 -2.53
C PHE A 110 0.78 19.76 -1.92
N ILE A 111 0.90 19.64 -0.58
CA ILE A 111 2.19 19.47 0.09
C ILE A 111 2.94 18.20 -0.37
N ASN A 112 2.22 17.18 -0.84
CA ASN A 112 2.80 15.95 -1.36
C ASN A 112 3.45 16.12 -2.74
N LEU A 113 3.09 17.15 -3.52
CA LEU A 113 3.57 17.34 -4.88
C LEU A 113 5.09 17.59 -4.95
N PRO A 114 5.63 18.61 -4.27
CA PRO A 114 7.06 18.85 -4.30
C PRO A 114 7.86 17.68 -3.73
N VAL A 115 7.38 17.07 -2.64
CA VAL A 115 8.03 15.92 -2.00
C VAL A 115 8.04 14.72 -2.94
N GLY A 116 6.92 14.41 -3.58
CA GLY A 116 6.79 13.28 -4.51
C GLY A 116 7.66 13.46 -5.75
N VAL A 117 7.64 14.64 -6.37
CA VAL A 117 8.47 14.93 -7.55
C VAL A 117 9.96 14.83 -7.21
N VAL A 118 10.41 15.46 -6.13
CA VAL A 118 11.81 15.39 -5.69
C VAL A 118 12.21 13.96 -5.38
N SER A 119 11.39 13.21 -4.64
CA SER A 119 11.66 11.81 -4.33
C SER A 119 11.78 10.94 -5.58
N ALA A 120 10.86 11.11 -6.54
CA ALA A 120 10.90 10.37 -7.80
C ALA A 120 12.15 10.70 -8.62
N LEU A 121 12.53 11.98 -8.72
CA LEU A 121 13.74 12.42 -9.43
C LEU A 121 15.01 11.88 -8.77
N VAL A 122 15.14 12.00 -7.45
CA VAL A 122 16.29 11.48 -6.70
C VAL A 122 16.40 9.97 -6.89
N CYS A 123 15.32 9.22 -6.66
CA CYS A 123 15.32 7.77 -6.82
C CYS A 123 15.64 7.34 -8.24
N SER A 124 15.03 7.97 -9.26
CA SER A 124 15.29 7.62 -10.67
C SER A 124 16.72 7.90 -11.09
N ARG A 125 17.36 8.96 -10.56
CA ARG A 125 18.72 9.33 -10.93
C ARG A 125 19.79 8.51 -10.19
N PHE A 126 19.61 8.30 -8.89
CA PHE A 126 20.64 7.66 -8.06
C PHE A 126 20.52 6.14 -8.00
N LEU A 127 19.34 5.56 -8.26
CA LEU A 127 19.10 4.13 -8.19
C LEU A 127 19.00 3.45 -9.56
N LYS A 128 19.21 4.17 -10.66
CA LYS A 128 19.07 3.68 -12.03
C LYS A 128 19.87 2.40 -12.33
N GLY A 129 21.01 2.21 -11.68
CA GLY A 129 21.87 1.01 -11.83
C GLY A 129 21.58 -0.13 -10.85
N ARG A 130 20.57 0.03 -9.96
CA ARG A 130 20.25 -0.94 -8.89
C ARG A 130 18.92 -1.66 -9.11
N GLU A 131 18.50 -1.74 -10.37
CA GLU A 131 17.26 -2.45 -10.72
C GLU A 131 17.41 -3.95 -10.43
N THR A 132 16.37 -4.54 -9.86
CA THR A 132 16.35 -5.98 -9.61
C THR A 132 16.07 -6.76 -10.88
N PRO A 133 16.61 -8.01 -11.03
CA PRO A 133 16.29 -8.87 -12.16
C PRO A 133 14.78 -9.07 -12.28
N THR A 134 14.24 -8.80 -13.46
CA THR A 134 12.80 -8.94 -13.73
C THR A 134 12.46 -10.36 -14.17
N ARG A 135 11.34 -10.89 -13.64
CA ARG A 135 10.77 -12.19 -14.04
C ARG A 135 9.35 -11.97 -14.56
N ARG A 136 9.02 -12.53 -15.70
CA ARG A 136 7.65 -12.51 -16.24
C ARG A 136 6.82 -13.62 -15.59
N LEU A 137 6.35 -13.37 -14.39
CA LEU A 137 5.41 -14.27 -13.72
C LEU A 137 3.98 -13.92 -14.14
N PRO A 138 3.13 -14.91 -14.41
CA PRO A 138 1.70 -14.68 -14.61
C PRO A 138 1.10 -14.07 -13.33
N ILE A 139 0.10 -13.22 -13.49
CA ILE A 139 -0.64 -12.70 -12.35
C ILE A 139 -1.74 -13.70 -11.96
N ASP A 140 -1.82 -14.04 -10.70
CA ASP A 140 -2.98 -14.74 -10.15
C ASP A 140 -4.13 -13.77 -9.91
N ALA A 141 -4.90 -13.51 -10.97
CA ALA A 141 -6.02 -12.58 -10.92
C ALA A 141 -7.16 -13.09 -10.02
N VAL A 142 -7.29 -14.40 -9.85
CA VAL A 142 -8.33 -15.01 -9.01
C VAL A 142 -7.97 -14.84 -7.54
N GLY A 143 -6.75 -15.19 -7.14
CA GLY A 143 -6.26 -15.00 -5.78
C GLY A 143 -6.29 -13.53 -5.35
N VAL A 144 -5.88 -12.60 -6.25
CA VAL A 144 -6.03 -11.15 -6.02
C VAL A 144 -7.50 -10.77 -5.83
N GLY A 145 -8.41 -11.26 -6.67
CA GLY A 145 -9.83 -10.94 -6.59
C GLY A 145 -10.45 -11.37 -5.26
N ILE A 146 -10.19 -12.60 -4.84
CA ILE A 146 -10.67 -13.14 -3.55
C ILE A 146 -10.07 -12.33 -2.39
N LEU A 147 -8.78 -12.01 -2.45
CA LEU A 147 -8.08 -11.21 -1.44
C LEU A 147 -8.70 -9.81 -1.31
N VAL A 148 -8.99 -9.14 -2.42
CA VAL A 148 -9.65 -7.82 -2.42
C VAL A 148 -11.01 -7.88 -1.74
N VAL A 149 -11.79 -8.92 -2.03
CA VAL A 149 -13.16 -9.07 -1.48
C VAL A 149 -13.12 -9.30 0.03
N TRP A 150 -12.36 -10.29 0.51
CA TRP A 150 -12.39 -10.62 1.94
C TRP A 150 -11.68 -9.57 2.81
N VAL A 151 -10.55 -8.99 2.35
CA VAL A 151 -9.87 -7.91 3.08
C VAL A 151 -10.71 -6.64 3.05
N GLY A 152 -11.36 -6.33 1.92
CA GLY A 152 -12.25 -5.19 1.80
C GLY A 152 -13.47 -5.32 2.72
N ALA A 153 -14.10 -6.50 2.76
CA ALA A 153 -15.20 -6.78 3.67
C ALA A 153 -14.78 -6.66 5.15
N LEU A 154 -13.62 -7.23 5.50
CA LEU A 154 -13.06 -7.12 6.85
C LEU A 154 -12.79 -5.65 7.22
N GLN A 155 -12.17 -4.89 6.34
CA GLN A 155 -11.84 -3.49 6.58
C GLN A 155 -13.11 -2.64 6.80
N ILE A 156 -14.13 -2.80 5.95
CA ILE A 156 -15.40 -2.08 6.09
C ILE A 156 -16.11 -2.50 7.37
N MET A 157 -16.11 -3.79 7.71
CA MET A 157 -16.69 -4.30 8.95
C MET A 157 -16.04 -3.66 10.17
N LEU A 158 -14.71 -3.59 10.22
CA LEU A 158 -13.98 -3.01 11.36
C LEU A 158 -14.17 -1.49 11.44
N ASP A 159 -14.22 -0.81 10.29
CA ASP A 159 -14.37 0.65 10.23
C ASP A 159 -15.79 1.10 10.63
N LYS A 160 -16.82 0.36 10.15
CA LYS A 160 -18.24 0.68 10.40
C LYS A 160 -18.87 -0.05 11.59
N GLY A 161 -18.17 -1.01 12.17
CA GLY A 161 -18.70 -1.84 13.24
C GLY A 161 -19.22 -1.03 14.43
N LYS A 162 -18.46 0.00 14.85
CA LYS A 162 -18.85 0.87 15.95
C LYS A 162 -20.08 1.72 15.62
N ASP A 163 -20.20 2.22 14.40
CA ASP A 163 -21.29 3.09 13.94
C ASP A 163 -22.60 2.32 13.76
N LEU A 164 -22.51 1.01 13.53
CA LEU A 164 -23.65 0.13 13.23
C LEU A 164 -23.91 -0.92 14.31
N ASP A 165 -23.46 -0.67 15.53
CA ASP A 165 -23.68 -1.55 16.71
C ASP A 165 -23.23 -3.01 16.48
N TRP A 166 -22.12 -3.20 15.76
CA TRP A 166 -21.47 -4.49 15.49
C TRP A 166 -22.44 -5.56 14.98
N PHE A 167 -22.43 -6.74 15.58
CA PHE A 167 -23.19 -7.93 15.12
C PHE A 167 -24.72 -7.82 15.29
N THR A 168 -25.24 -6.71 15.79
CA THR A 168 -26.68 -6.43 15.79
C THR A 168 -27.17 -5.98 14.41
N SER A 169 -26.27 -5.43 13.59
CA SER A 169 -26.57 -5.00 12.23
C SER A 169 -26.43 -6.15 11.22
N PRO A 170 -27.48 -6.44 10.40
CA PRO A 170 -27.38 -7.44 9.34
C PRO A 170 -26.28 -7.15 8.32
N ALA A 171 -25.95 -5.88 8.07
CA ALA A 171 -24.88 -5.47 7.19
C ALA A 171 -23.50 -5.91 7.72
N ILE A 172 -23.23 -5.70 9.02
CA ILE A 172 -21.98 -6.12 9.65
C ILE A 172 -21.87 -7.65 9.68
N VAL A 173 -22.96 -8.36 9.98
CA VAL A 173 -23.00 -9.83 9.94
C VAL A 173 -22.68 -10.34 8.53
N THR A 174 -23.28 -9.73 7.49
CA THR A 174 -22.98 -10.09 6.09
C THR A 174 -21.51 -9.86 5.75
N LEU A 175 -20.94 -8.71 6.13
CA LEU A 175 -19.52 -8.41 5.90
C LEU A 175 -18.61 -9.39 6.65
N ALA A 176 -18.96 -9.79 7.88
CA ALA A 176 -18.23 -10.80 8.65
C ALA A 176 -18.25 -12.16 7.95
N VAL A 177 -19.41 -12.60 7.48
CA VAL A 177 -19.55 -13.87 6.73
C VAL A 177 -18.74 -13.82 5.44
N VAL A 178 -18.86 -12.74 4.65
CA VAL A 178 -18.08 -12.57 3.40
C VAL A 178 -16.57 -12.58 3.68
N SER A 179 -16.15 -11.92 4.77
CA SER A 179 -14.73 -11.90 5.16
C SER A 179 -14.21 -13.29 5.54
N VAL A 180 -14.95 -14.03 6.37
CA VAL A 180 -14.53 -15.36 6.83
C VAL A 180 -14.55 -16.36 5.67
N VAL A 181 -15.63 -16.41 4.90
CA VAL A 181 -15.75 -17.32 3.74
C VAL A 181 -14.71 -16.97 2.68
N GLY A 182 -14.53 -15.67 2.40
CA GLY A 182 -13.51 -15.22 1.46
C GLY A 182 -12.09 -15.53 1.91
N PHE A 183 -11.78 -15.42 3.20
CA PHE A 183 -10.49 -15.81 3.75
C PHE A 183 -10.23 -17.32 3.59
N ILE A 184 -11.21 -18.16 3.90
CA ILE A 184 -11.10 -19.62 3.74
C ILE A 184 -10.91 -19.97 2.27
N ALA A 185 -11.71 -19.38 1.37
CA ALA A 185 -11.59 -19.57 -0.06
C ALA A 185 -10.22 -19.14 -0.60
N TRP A 186 -9.71 -17.99 -0.14
CA TRP A 186 -8.38 -17.50 -0.48
C TRP A 186 -7.28 -18.44 0.02
N LEU A 187 -7.40 -18.94 1.26
CA LEU A 187 -6.43 -19.88 1.82
C LEU A 187 -6.37 -21.19 1.03
N ILE A 188 -7.55 -21.74 0.66
CA ILE A 188 -7.64 -22.94 -0.17
C ILE A 188 -7.02 -22.70 -1.55
N TRP A 189 -7.33 -21.55 -2.16
CA TRP A 189 -6.78 -21.16 -3.45
C TRP A 189 -5.26 -21.06 -3.42
N GLU A 190 -4.70 -20.31 -2.46
CA GLU A 190 -3.26 -20.10 -2.27
C GLU A 190 -2.49 -21.41 -2.01
N LEU A 191 -3.12 -22.37 -1.34
CA LEU A 191 -2.53 -23.70 -1.10
C LEU A 191 -2.63 -24.65 -2.31
N THR A 192 -3.52 -24.36 -3.27
CA THR A 192 -3.81 -25.23 -4.41
C THR A 192 -3.21 -24.72 -5.71
N ASP A 193 -3.04 -23.40 -5.85
CA ASP A 193 -2.52 -22.80 -7.08
C ASP A 193 -1.01 -23.02 -7.24
N ARG A 194 -0.57 -23.14 -8.52
CA ARG A 194 0.84 -23.34 -8.90
C ARG A 194 1.70 -22.08 -8.80
N HIS A 195 1.06 -20.92 -8.78
CA HIS A 195 1.74 -19.62 -8.75
C HIS A 195 1.09 -18.70 -7.71
N PRO A 196 1.11 -19.09 -6.42
CA PRO A 196 0.46 -18.34 -5.37
C PRO A 196 1.08 -16.95 -5.24
N ILE A 197 0.26 -15.96 -4.86
CA ILE A 197 0.73 -14.58 -4.57
C ILE A 197 1.59 -14.60 -3.30
N VAL A 198 1.19 -15.40 -2.32
CA VAL A 198 1.89 -15.58 -1.05
C VAL A 198 2.33 -17.04 -0.91
N GLU A 199 3.63 -17.29 -0.95
CA GLU A 199 4.18 -18.63 -0.73
C GLU A 199 3.98 -19.06 0.74
N LEU A 200 2.77 -19.50 1.10
CA LEU A 200 2.45 -19.99 2.45
C LEU A 200 3.34 -21.17 2.88
N GLY A 201 3.86 -21.93 1.91
CA GLY A 201 4.82 -23.02 2.17
C GLY A 201 6.13 -22.57 2.84
N LEU A 202 6.49 -21.29 2.76
CA LEU A 202 7.65 -20.74 3.47
C LEU A 202 7.47 -20.79 4.98
N PHE A 203 6.26 -20.57 5.49
CA PHE A 203 5.96 -20.64 6.93
C PHE A 203 5.99 -22.06 7.49
N ALA A 204 5.85 -23.09 6.63
CA ALA A 204 5.94 -24.50 7.03
C ALA A 204 7.40 -25.00 7.14
N ARG A 205 8.38 -24.26 6.61
CA ARG A 205 9.78 -24.64 6.68
C ARG A 205 10.37 -24.20 8.02
N ARG A 206 10.86 -25.18 8.79
CA ARG A 206 11.40 -25.08 10.18
C ARG A 206 12.65 -24.22 10.35
N HIS A 207 13.07 -23.43 9.37
CA HIS A 207 14.30 -22.64 9.36
C HIS A 207 14.07 -21.12 9.18
N PHE A 208 12.95 -20.65 9.73
CA PHE A 208 12.72 -19.22 9.94
C PHE A 208 12.77 -18.92 11.41
#